data_8bb06b84fdb700f2f57088c95b02aba8
#
_entry.id   8bb06b84fdb700f2f57088c95b02aba8
#
_cell.length_a   1.000
_cell.length_b   1.000
_cell.length_c   1.000
_cell.angle_alpha   90.00
_cell.angle_beta   90.00
_cell.angle_gamma   90.00
#
_symmetry.space_group_name_H-M   'P 1'
#
loop_
_entity.id
_entity.type
_entity.pdbx_description
1 polymer ?
#
loop_
_entity_poly.entity_id
_entity_poly.type
_entity_poly.pdbx_seq_one_letter_code
_entity_poly.pdbx_strand_id
1 'polypeptide(L)'
;FFENSTRTRLSFELAEKRLSADVLNFTASSSSVSKGETLIDTVNNILAMKVDMVVMRHPKPGAALFLSQKVNSVIVNAGDGTHEHPTQALLDAFSIRQKLGTLKGKKVVIVGDILHSRVALSNIYCLQKSGAEVMVCGPATLIPKYIEQLGVKVETNLINALNWCDVANVLRIQL
;
A
#
# COMPACT_ATOMS: atom_id res chain seq x y z
N PHE A 1 12.37 6.33 -5.85
CA PHE A 1 11.84 6.10 -4.50
C PHE A 1 12.38 7.15 -3.53
N PHE A 2 11.51 7.79 -2.77
CA PHE A 2 11.84 8.78 -1.73
C PHE A 2 11.88 8.16 -0.33
N GLU A 3 11.45 6.90 -0.19
CA GLU A 3 11.56 6.08 1.01
C GLU A 3 12.32 4.80 0.66
N ASN A 4 13.30 4.42 1.46
CA ASN A 4 14.11 3.23 1.22
C ASN A 4 13.27 1.95 1.37
N SER A 5 13.16 1.19 0.29
CA SER A 5 12.49 -0.11 0.28
C SER A 5 13.04 -1.00 -0.84
N THR A 6 13.98 -1.86 -0.47
CA THR A 6 14.61 -2.78 -1.41
C THR A 6 13.60 -3.72 -2.05
N ARG A 7 12.71 -4.33 -1.26
CA ARG A 7 11.68 -5.24 -1.80
C ARG A 7 10.74 -4.56 -2.78
N THR A 8 10.20 -3.39 -2.42
CA THR A 8 9.27 -2.66 -3.29
C THR A 8 9.94 -2.30 -4.59
N ARG A 9 11.16 -1.75 -4.55
CA ARG A 9 11.91 -1.39 -5.75
C ARG A 9 12.13 -2.60 -6.66
N LEU A 10 12.67 -3.69 -6.11
CA LEU A 10 12.98 -4.88 -6.92
C LEU A 10 11.72 -5.55 -7.47
N SER A 11 10.61 -5.56 -6.73
CA SER A 11 9.35 -6.16 -7.20
C SER A 11 8.74 -5.37 -8.35
N PHE A 12 8.75 -4.04 -8.28
CA PHE A 12 8.29 -3.20 -9.40
C PHE A 12 9.22 -3.32 -10.60
N GLU A 13 10.54 -3.19 -10.41
CA GLU A 13 11.52 -3.33 -11.49
C GLU A 13 11.38 -4.67 -12.23
N LEU A 14 11.19 -5.76 -11.48
CA LEU A 14 11.00 -7.08 -12.08
C LEU A 14 9.67 -7.17 -12.85
N ALA A 15 8.59 -6.60 -12.31
CA ALA A 15 7.29 -6.59 -12.97
C ALA A 15 7.34 -5.77 -14.26
N GLU A 16 7.93 -4.60 -14.22
CA GLU A 16 8.11 -3.69 -15.38
C GLU A 16 8.91 -4.38 -16.48
N LYS A 17 10.05 -5.00 -16.14
CA LYS A 17 10.88 -5.75 -17.10
C LYS A 17 10.13 -6.94 -17.70
N ARG A 18 9.31 -7.65 -16.94
CA ARG A 18 8.47 -8.75 -17.46
C ARG A 18 7.37 -8.27 -18.39
N LEU A 19 6.98 -7.01 -18.29
CA LEU A 19 6.05 -6.33 -19.18
C LEU A 19 6.76 -5.64 -20.36
N SER A 20 8.05 -5.87 -20.54
CA SER A 20 8.89 -5.26 -21.59
C SER A 20 8.97 -3.73 -21.49
N ALA A 21 8.89 -3.19 -20.28
CA ALA A 21 9.09 -1.77 -20.04
C ALA A 21 10.58 -1.45 -19.78
N ASP A 22 11.04 -0.32 -20.28
CA ASP A 22 12.32 0.26 -19.90
C ASP A 22 12.22 0.89 -18.52
N VAL A 23 13.18 0.61 -17.64
CA VAL A 23 13.12 1.00 -16.24
C VAL A 23 14.27 1.92 -15.87
N LEU A 24 13.94 3.11 -15.38
CA LEU A 24 14.88 4.04 -14.78
C LEU A 24 14.69 4.07 -13.27
N ASN A 25 15.71 3.66 -12.52
CA ASN A 25 15.69 3.70 -11.07
C ASN A 25 16.25 5.01 -10.52
N PHE A 26 15.45 5.67 -9.69
CA PHE A 26 15.84 6.89 -8.98
C PHE A 26 15.73 6.68 -7.46
N THR A 27 16.72 7.16 -6.72
CA THR A 27 16.73 7.13 -5.25
C THR A 27 17.06 8.52 -4.72
N ALA A 28 16.19 9.08 -3.88
CA ALA A 28 16.32 10.44 -3.37
C ALA A 28 17.58 10.69 -2.53
N SER A 29 18.07 9.67 -1.80
CA SER A 29 19.25 9.78 -0.95
C SER A 29 20.57 10.03 -1.71
N SER A 30 20.59 9.74 -3.01
CA SER A 30 21.77 9.94 -3.89
C SER A 30 21.57 11.05 -4.93
N SER A 31 20.52 11.86 -4.79
CA SER A 31 20.09 12.81 -5.82
C SER A 31 20.13 14.27 -5.34
N SER A 32 19.81 15.18 -6.27
CA SER A 32 19.68 16.62 -6.08
C SER A 32 18.63 17.04 -5.03
N VAL A 33 17.72 16.13 -4.60
CA VAL A 33 16.81 16.36 -3.46
C VAL A 33 17.58 16.74 -2.18
N SER A 34 18.77 16.17 -2.01
CA SER A 34 19.69 16.56 -0.91
C SER A 34 20.19 18.00 -1.01
N LYS A 35 20.01 18.67 -2.17
CA LYS A 35 20.41 20.05 -2.44
C LYS A 35 19.27 21.06 -2.35
N GLY A 36 18.09 20.66 -1.83
CA GLY A 36 16.95 21.55 -1.61
C GLY A 36 15.94 21.61 -2.76
N GLU A 37 16.02 20.73 -3.77
CA GLU A 37 14.97 20.62 -4.80
C GLU A 37 13.65 20.18 -4.19
N THR A 38 12.55 20.74 -4.70
CA THR A 38 11.21 20.28 -4.32
C THR A 38 10.86 18.96 -4.97
N LEU A 39 9.88 18.24 -4.40
CA LEU A 39 9.37 17.00 -4.98
C LEU A 39 8.88 17.21 -6.43
N ILE A 40 8.21 18.33 -6.71
CA ILE A 40 7.70 18.65 -8.04
C ILE A 40 8.85 18.87 -9.01
N ASP A 41 9.89 19.63 -8.64
CA ASP A 41 11.03 19.93 -9.50
C ASP A 41 11.75 18.62 -9.87
N THR A 42 11.99 17.78 -8.88
CA THR A 42 12.61 16.46 -9.11
C THR A 42 11.82 15.62 -10.09
N VAL A 43 10.48 15.54 -9.90
CA VAL A 43 9.63 14.73 -10.79
C VAL A 43 9.56 15.36 -12.18
N ASN A 44 9.46 16.67 -12.30
CA ASN A 44 9.48 17.36 -13.61
C ASN A 44 10.79 17.10 -14.37
N ASN A 45 11.93 17.08 -13.69
CA ASN A 45 13.22 16.72 -14.30
C ASN A 45 13.20 15.28 -14.84
N ILE A 46 12.59 14.33 -14.11
CA ILE A 46 12.42 12.95 -14.56
C ILE A 46 11.47 12.90 -15.76
N LEU A 47 10.35 13.61 -15.73
CA LEU A 47 9.36 13.64 -16.82
C LEU A 47 9.91 14.30 -18.09
N ALA A 48 10.88 15.21 -17.98
CA ALA A 48 11.57 15.79 -19.13
C ALA A 48 12.32 14.73 -19.96
N MET A 49 12.68 13.58 -19.37
CA MET A 49 13.26 12.44 -20.06
C MET A 49 12.24 11.59 -20.84
N LYS A 50 10.96 12.04 -20.93
CA LYS A 50 9.88 11.37 -21.66
C LYS A 50 9.48 10.02 -21.08
N VAL A 51 9.46 9.91 -19.74
CA VAL A 51 8.92 8.72 -19.07
C VAL A 51 7.38 8.76 -19.07
N ASP A 52 6.76 7.60 -19.28
CA ASP A 52 5.29 7.46 -19.39
C ASP A 52 4.61 7.31 -18.03
N MET A 53 5.31 6.74 -17.05
CA MET A 53 4.78 6.41 -15.73
C MET A 53 5.84 6.61 -14.64
N VAL A 54 5.41 7.07 -13.48
CA VAL A 54 6.25 7.17 -12.28
C VAL A 54 5.69 6.30 -11.18
N VAL A 55 6.43 5.28 -10.78
CA VAL A 55 6.13 4.49 -9.57
C VAL A 55 6.82 5.15 -8.39
N MET A 56 6.04 5.67 -7.44
CA MET A 56 6.57 6.45 -6.34
C MET A 56 6.26 5.83 -4.98
N ARG A 57 7.26 5.85 -4.11
CA ARG A 57 7.13 5.58 -2.68
C ARG A 57 7.69 6.76 -1.89
N HIS A 58 6.93 7.27 -0.95
CA HIS A 58 7.27 8.50 -0.23
C HIS A 58 6.97 8.39 1.28
N PRO A 59 7.79 8.99 2.18
CA PRO A 59 7.53 8.95 3.62
C PRO A 59 6.37 9.84 4.07
N LYS A 60 5.99 10.85 3.26
CA LYS A 60 4.88 11.75 3.61
C LYS A 60 3.56 11.27 3.02
N PRO A 61 2.47 11.19 3.82
CA PRO A 61 1.13 10.89 3.34
C PRO A 61 0.66 11.87 2.26
N GLY A 62 -0.09 11.37 1.28
CA GLY A 62 -0.68 12.18 0.21
C GLY A 62 0.29 12.63 -0.90
N ALA A 63 1.59 12.32 -0.81
CA ALA A 63 2.56 12.78 -1.79
C ALA A 63 2.27 12.27 -3.22
N ALA A 64 1.83 11.03 -3.38
CA ALA A 64 1.46 10.48 -4.68
C ALA A 64 0.23 11.16 -5.27
N LEU A 65 -0.81 11.40 -4.46
CA LEU A 65 -2.00 12.12 -4.88
C LEU A 65 -1.67 13.57 -5.26
N PHE A 66 -0.86 14.25 -4.43
CA PHE A 66 -0.42 15.61 -4.73
C PHE A 66 0.29 15.70 -6.08
N LEU A 67 1.22 14.80 -6.38
CA LEU A 67 1.89 14.77 -7.68
C LEU A 67 0.94 14.48 -8.83
N SER A 68 0.04 13.52 -8.70
CA SER A 68 -0.91 13.15 -9.76
C SER A 68 -1.81 14.33 -10.19
N GLN A 69 -1.99 15.32 -9.31
CA GLN A 69 -2.75 16.55 -9.60
C GLN A 69 -1.90 17.66 -10.23
N LYS A 70 -0.58 17.53 -10.22
CA LYS A 70 0.36 18.59 -10.63
C LYS A 70 1.15 18.25 -11.90
N VAL A 71 1.24 16.97 -12.24
CA VAL A 71 2.01 16.53 -13.39
C VAL A 71 1.12 15.78 -14.40
N ASN A 72 1.46 15.90 -15.68
CA ASN A 72 0.74 15.19 -16.73
C ASN A 72 1.41 13.84 -17.03
N SER A 73 1.38 12.94 -16.04
CA SER A 73 1.92 11.58 -16.15
C SER A 73 1.18 10.64 -15.21
N VAL A 74 1.23 9.34 -15.48
CA VAL A 74 0.65 8.33 -14.60
C VAL A 74 1.50 8.18 -13.35
N ILE A 75 0.90 8.38 -12.18
CA ILE A 75 1.55 8.18 -10.87
C ILE A 75 0.99 6.93 -10.21
N VAL A 76 1.87 5.95 -9.94
CA VAL A 76 1.53 4.73 -9.19
C VAL A 76 2.03 4.88 -7.76
N ASN A 77 1.10 4.82 -6.79
CA ASN A 77 1.43 4.87 -5.37
C ASN A 77 1.94 3.50 -4.86
N ALA A 78 3.23 3.39 -4.60
CA ALA A 78 3.88 2.21 -4.02
C ALA A 78 4.05 2.30 -2.49
N GLY A 79 3.30 3.21 -1.86
CA GLY A 79 3.25 3.46 -0.42
C GLY A 79 3.62 4.90 -0.05
N ASP A 80 2.74 5.57 0.70
CA ASP A 80 2.92 6.96 1.13
C ASP A 80 2.70 7.14 2.64
N GLY A 81 3.79 7.27 3.35
CA GLY A 81 3.79 7.48 4.81
C GLY A 81 3.03 6.37 5.56
N THR A 82 2.15 6.77 6.47
CA THR A 82 1.22 5.89 7.20
C THR A 82 -0.15 5.78 6.53
N HIS A 83 -0.35 6.44 5.37
CA HIS A 83 -1.64 6.63 4.74
C HIS A 83 -2.06 5.39 3.93
N GLU A 84 -1.37 5.08 2.82
CA GLU A 84 -1.81 4.02 1.92
C GLU A 84 -0.66 3.20 1.30
N HIS A 85 -0.99 1.95 0.93
CA HIS A 85 -0.16 1.08 0.10
C HIS A 85 -1.06 0.27 -0.86
N PRO A 86 -1.70 0.93 -1.84
CA PRO A 86 -2.73 0.32 -2.67
C PRO A 86 -2.24 -0.88 -3.47
N THR A 87 -0.99 -0.84 -3.95
CA THR A 87 -0.41 -1.96 -4.71
C THR A 87 -0.19 -3.21 -3.84
N GLN A 88 0.05 -3.06 -2.53
CA GLN A 88 0.09 -4.19 -1.60
C GLN A 88 -1.30 -4.78 -1.41
N ALA A 89 -2.33 -3.95 -1.25
CA ALA A 89 -3.70 -4.45 -1.12
C ALA A 89 -4.17 -5.20 -2.38
N LEU A 90 -3.79 -4.73 -3.57
CA LEU A 90 -4.04 -5.44 -4.82
C LEU A 90 -3.32 -6.79 -4.90
N LEU A 91 -2.07 -6.86 -4.41
CA LEU A 91 -1.30 -8.09 -4.33
C LEU A 91 -1.97 -9.10 -3.38
N ASP A 92 -2.40 -8.65 -2.21
CA ASP A 92 -3.07 -9.48 -1.22
C ASP A 92 -4.42 -9.99 -1.78
N ALA A 93 -5.22 -9.11 -2.36
CA ALA A 93 -6.49 -9.47 -3.01
C ALA A 93 -6.29 -10.46 -4.17
N PHE A 94 -5.26 -10.25 -5.00
CA PHE A 94 -4.91 -11.17 -6.08
C PHE A 94 -4.53 -12.55 -5.55
N SER A 95 -3.71 -12.61 -4.50
CA SER A 95 -3.26 -13.86 -3.87
C SER A 95 -4.43 -14.65 -3.28
N ILE A 96 -5.35 -13.96 -2.59
CA ILE A 96 -6.58 -14.56 -2.05
C ILE A 96 -7.44 -15.11 -3.19
N ARG A 97 -7.67 -14.31 -4.24
CA ARG A 97 -8.45 -14.74 -5.39
C ARG A 97 -7.83 -15.94 -6.10
N GLN A 98 -6.52 -15.95 -6.27
CA GLN A 98 -5.79 -17.06 -6.89
C GLN A 98 -5.95 -18.35 -6.08
N LYS A 99 -5.97 -18.26 -4.75
CA LYS A 99 -6.06 -19.43 -3.87
C LYS A 99 -7.48 -19.91 -3.65
N LEU A 100 -8.46 -19.00 -3.51
CA LEU A 100 -9.84 -19.30 -3.14
C LEU A 100 -10.87 -19.08 -4.26
N GLY A 101 -10.43 -18.67 -5.44
CA GLY A 101 -11.26 -18.44 -6.63
C GLY A 101 -12.02 -17.11 -6.62
N THR A 102 -12.44 -16.62 -5.46
CA THR A 102 -13.23 -15.40 -5.31
C THR A 102 -12.88 -14.65 -4.02
N LEU A 103 -13.16 -13.36 -4.00
CA LEU A 103 -13.13 -12.52 -2.78
C LEU A 103 -14.54 -12.29 -2.24
N LYS A 104 -15.55 -12.35 -3.12
CA LYS A 104 -16.93 -12.08 -2.73
C LYS A 104 -17.43 -13.07 -1.68
N GLY A 105 -17.91 -12.54 -0.57
CA GLY A 105 -18.41 -13.31 0.57
C GLY A 105 -17.34 -13.99 1.41
N LYS A 106 -16.04 -13.78 1.11
CA LYS A 106 -14.96 -14.30 1.95
C LYS A 106 -14.77 -13.46 3.19
N LYS A 107 -14.46 -14.11 4.29
CA LYS A 107 -14.20 -13.51 5.60
C LYS A 107 -12.68 -13.36 5.77
N VAL A 108 -12.22 -12.13 5.82
CA VAL A 108 -10.79 -11.81 5.95
C VAL A 108 -10.54 -11.08 7.26
N VAL A 109 -9.66 -11.62 8.10
CA VAL A 109 -9.20 -10.92 9.30
C VAL A 109 -7.82 -10.31 9.06
N ILE A 110 -7.65 -9.05 9.44
CA ILE A 110 -6.37 -8.35 9.45
C ILE A 110 -5.90 -8.30 10.91
N VAL A 111 -4.75 -8.95 11.18
CA VAL A 111 -4.26 -9.16 12.55
C VAL A 111 -3.00 -8.37 12.81
N GLY A 112 -2.94 -7.64 13.91
CA GLY A 112 -1.73 -6.99 14.41
C GLY A 112 -1.89 -5.51 14.75
N ASP A 113 -0.88 -4.71 14.40
CA ASP A 113 -0.87 -3.26 14.61
C ASP A 113 -1.64 -2.54 13.49
N ILE A 114 -2.94 -2.40 13.71
CA ILE A 114 -3.84 -1.76 12.75
C ILE A 114 -3.61 -0.25 12.70
N LEU A 115 -3.32 0.36 13.87
CA LEU A 115 -3.20 1.81 14.04
C LEU A 115 -2.06 2.41 13.20
N HIS A 116 -0.93 1.71 13.11
CA HIS A 116 0.26 2.22 12.43
C HIS A 116 0.48 1.58 11.05
N SER A 117 -0.47 0.76 10.57
CA SER A 117 -0.33 0.02 9.32
C SER A 117 -1.06 0.66 8.15
N ARG A 118 -0.34 1.30 7.25
CA ARG A 118 -0.90 1.72 5.94
C ARG A 118 -1.45 0.55 5.10
N VAL A 119 -0.91 -0.65 5.30
CA VAL A 119 -1.38 -1.86 4.61
C VAL A 119 -2.77 -2.26 5.11
N ALA A 120 -3.05 -2.10 6.41
CA ALA A 120 -4.37 -2.39 6.97
C ALA A 120 -5.47 -1.56 6.31
N LEU A 121 -5.28 -0.24 6.21
CA LEU A 121 -6.26 0.67 5.59
C LEU A 121 -6.50 0.31 4.12
N SER A 122 -5.44 0.15 3.34
CA SER A 122 -5.57 -0.20 1.92
C SER A 122 -6.25 -1.55 1.71
N ASN A 123 -5.96 -2.54 2.57
CA ASN A 123 -6.64 -3.84 2.55
C ASN A 123 -8.11 -3.73 2.92
N ILE A 124 -8.47 -2.96 3.94
CA ILE A 124 -9.87 -2.73 4.30
C ILE A 124 -10.66 -2.25 3.08
N TYR A 125 -10.21 -1.17 2.44
CA TYR A 125 -10.89 -0.61 1.26
C TYR A 125 -10.93 -1.57 0.07
N CYS A 126 -9.80 -2.20 -0.25
CA CYS A 126 -9.70 -3.11 -1.40
C CYS A 126 -10.59 -4.34 -1.23
N LEU A 127 -10.55 -4.99 -0.08
CA LEU A 127 -11.28 -6.21 0.20
C LEU A 127 -12.79 -5.96 0.26
N GLN A 128 -13.23 -4.88 0.93
CA GLN A 128 -14.66 -4.52 0.98
C GLN A 128 -15.21 -4.20 -0.41
N LYS A 129 -14.47 -3.40 -1.22
CA LYS A 129 -14.86 -3.13 -2.62
C LYS A 129 -14.93 -4.40 -3.47
N SER A 130 -14.15 -5.42 -3.12
CA SER A 130 -14.17 -6.73 -3.77
C SER A 130 -15.25 -7.67 -3.23
N GLY A 131 -16.07 -7.20 -2.28
CA GLY A 131 -17.18 -7.95 -1.70
C GLY A 131 -16.81 -8.92 -0.58
N ALA A 132 -15.63 -8.79 0.02
CA ALA A 132 -15.24 -9.55 1.21
C ALA A 132 -15.80 -8.91 2.49
N GLU A 133 -16.03 -9.73 3.51
CA GLU A 133 -16.26 -9.26 4.88
C GLU A 133 -14.92 -9.09 5.58
N VAL A 134 -14.70 -7.93 6.19
CA VAL A 134 -13.41 -7.60 6.83
C VAL A 134 -13.58 -7.47 8.34
N MET A 135 -12.65 -8.09 9.06
CA MET A 135 -12.48 -7.95 10.50
C MET A 135 -11.06 -7.47 10.80
N VAL A 136 -10.89 -6.62 11.79
CA VAL A 136 -9.57 -6.27 12.33
C VAL A 136 -9.42 -6.90 13.70
N CYS A 137 -8.23 -7.43 13.99
CA CYS A 137 -7.94 -8.09 15.27
C CYS A 137 -6.58 -7.66 15.81
N GLY A 138 -6.56 -7.24 17.06
CA GLY A 138 -5.32 -6.84 17.74
C GLY A 138 -5.59 -6.35 19.17
N PRO A 139 -4.52 -5.99 19.91
CA PRO A 139 -4.66 -5.31 21.19
C PRO A 139 -5.48 -4.01 21.04
N ALA A 140 -6.36 -3.70 21.96
CA ALA A 140 -7.22 -2.51 21.89
C ALA A 140 -6.44 -1.20 21.69
N THR A 141 -5.21 -1.12 22.19
CA THR A 141 -4.32 0.04 22.04
C THR A 141 -3.76 0.19 20.63
N LEU A 142 -3.80 -0.86 19.80
CA LEU A 142 -3.29 -0.89 18.43
C LEU A 142 -4.43 -0.88 17.38
N ILE A 143 -5.66 -0.69 17.82
CA ILE A 143 -6.84 -0.54 16.95
C ILE A 143 -7.26 0.92 16.97
N PRO A 144 -7.40 1.58 15.80
CA PRO A 144 -7.86 2.96 15.74
C PRO A 144 -9.26 3.11 16.34
N LYS A 145 -9.45 4.16 17.15
CA LYS A 145 -10.77 4.50 17.69
C LYS A 145 -11.73 4.77 16.51
N TYR A 146 -12.92 4.20 16.59
CA TYR A 146 -13.99 4.35 15.58
C TYR A 146 -13.69 3.68 14.21
N ILE A 147 -12.78 2.70 14.14
CA ILE A 147 -12.48 2.01 12.88
C ILE A 147 -13.71 1.27 12.30
N GLU A 148 -14.69 0.92 13.15
CA GLU A 148 -15.96 0.32 12.74
C GLU A 148 -16.76 1.20 11.77
N GLN A 149 -16.52 2.52 11.77
CA GLN A 149 -17.13 3.44 10.80
C GLN A 149 -16.69 3.15 9.36
N LEU A 150 -15.59 2.42 9.18
CA LEU A 150 -15.17 1.89 7.86
C LEU A 150 -15.94 0.62 7.47
N GLY A 151 -16.91 0.17 8.27
CA GLY A 151 -17.71 -1.03 8.00
C GLY A 151 -16.99 -2.35 8.32
N VAL A 152 -15.93 -2.31 9.14
CA VAL A 152 -15.22 -3.51 9.60
C VAL A 152 -15.70 -3.98 10.96
N LYS A 153 -15.59 -5.28 11.22
CA LYS A 153 -15.76 -5.87 12.54
C LYS A 153 -14.48 -5.70 13.35
N VAL A 154 -14.60 -5.54 14.67
CA VAL A 154 -13.45 -5.47 15.59
C VAL A 154 -13.49 -6.64 16.55
N GLU A 155 -12.35 -7.29 16.73
CA GLU A 155 -12.15 -8.39 17.68
C GLU A 155 -10.80 -8.22 18.37
N THR A 156 -10.74 -8.49 19.67
CA THR A 156 -9.49 -8.44 20.46
C THR A 156 -8.97 -9.83 20.82
N ASN A 157 -9.83 -10.84 20.70
CA ASN A 157 -9.45 -12.24 20.92
C ASN A 157 -9.05 -12.89 19.59
N LEU A 158 -7.77 -13.27 19.48
CA LEU A 158 -7.24 -13.86 18.27
C LEU A 158 -7.90 -15.20 17.91
N ILE A 159 -8.25 -16.03 18.89
CA ILE A 159 -8.87 -17.33 18.64
C ILE A 159 -10.25 -17.15 18.02
N ASN A 160 -11.06 -16.20 18.54
CA ASN A 160 -12.35 -15.88 17.99
C ASN A 160 -12.22 -15.39 16.54
N ALA A 161 -11.27 -14.51 16.27
CA ALA A 161 -11.02 -13.97 14.95
C ALA A 161 -10.59 -15.06 13.95
N LEU A 162 -9.71 -15.98 14.35
CA LEU A 162 -9.27 -17.09 13.51
C LEU A 162 -10.40 -18.11 13.24
N ASN A 163 -11.26 -18.38 14.23
CA ASN A 163 -12.42 -19.26 14.02
C ASN A 163 -13.48 -18.65 13.09
N TRP A 164 -13.51 -17.32 12.96
CA TRP A 164 -14.46 -16.62 12.09
C TRP A 164 -14.00 -16.55 10.65
N CYS A 165 -12.68 -16.47 10.37
CA CYS A 165 -12.16 -16.09 9.07
C CYS A 165 -11.88 -17.27 8.12
N ASP A 166 -11.96 -17.00 6.81
CA ASP A 166 -11.42 -17.87 5.73
C ASP A 166 -9.94 -17.55 5.47
N VAL A 167 -9.52 -16.31 5.74
CA VAL A 167 -8.16 -15.79 5.49
C VAL A 167 -7.69 -14.92 6.64
N ALA A 168 -6.49 -15.13 7.10
CA ALA A 168 -5.81 -14.25 8.05
C ALA A 168 -4.65 -13.50 7.36
N ASN A 169 -4.73 -12.18 7.35
CA ASN A 169 -3.64 -11.30 6.92
C ASN A 169 -2.91 -10.78 8.16
N VAL A 170 -1.71 -11.27 8.41
CA VAL A 170 -0.92 -10.94 9.60
C VAL A 170 0.03 -9.79 9.29
N LEU A 171 -0.16 -8.67 10.00
CA LEU A 171 0.67 -7.48 9.85
C LEU A 171 1.99 -7.63 10.60
N ARG A 172 3.01 -6.97 10.08
CA ARG A 172 4.26 -6.79 10.80
C ARG A 172 4.05 -5.79 11.94
N ILE A 173 4.59 -6.09 13.13
CA ILE A 173 4.65 -5.13 14.23
C ILE A 173 5.63 -4.01 13.84
N GLN A 174 5.22 -2.77 14.01
CA GLN A 174 6.05 -1.59 13.83
C GLN A 174 6.70 -1.30 15.20
N LEU A 175 8.02 -1.42 15.29
CA LEU A 175 8.83 -1.08 16.48
C LEU A 175 9.42 0.30 16.30
#